data_54c81f0908ea074ad4da9fb6ffeb0dfa
#
_entry.id   54c81f0908ea074ad4da9fb6ffeb0dfa
#
_cell.length_a   1.000
_cell.length_b   1.000
_cell.length_c   1.000
_cell.angle_alpha   90.00
_cell.angle_beta   90.00
_cell.angle_gamma   90.00
#
_symmetry.space_group_name_H-M   'P 1'
#
loop_
_entity.id
_entity.type
_entity.pdbx_description
1 polymer ?
#
loop_
_entity_poly.entity_id
_entity_poly.type
_entity_poly.pdbx_seq_one_letter_code
_entity_poly.pdbx_strand_id
1 'polypeptide(L)'
;MAPVRDHLLARGVLAQRTNDFLGKAWDRGWLPPPDLDPDALWSLAAKARGATAGAAEHGGRSAEDVADFRERLERMVTAIEAEADLNPLGRTMAWGQLSRVVKNRLAFGALWLDKPELLETPLAAPIIIIGHMRSGTTRIHKLLAADPAFSHTRYCDAYHPVPSRFGMNRVKSALELALLGLLNPWMQSIHPMAPAEVEEELAWISAALHHSIYESQWHIPSFSAWSEARDPAPIYREFRRMLQTDAAHRRLADKPRVLKVPAFAEDLDTILTLFPDARLVLALRDRDAVLRSAVSLAANQMAVQSDSCQLDDIEARWRHKISLREERIAAALANWKGPVARASFDDLNADWEGVMRRCYTDLGLTLSPEALGAMHRTMAASADGHHHAHAAQLARFSEVR
;
A
#
# COMPACT_ATOMS: atom_id res chain seq x y z
N MET A 1 -20.76 -15.31 1.08
CA MET A 1 -20.94 -14.14 0.19
C MET A 1 -20.97 -12.88 1.05
N ALA A 2 -20.25 -11.82 0.66
CA ALA A 2 -20.38 -10.52 1.33
C ALA A 2 -21.82 -9.99 1.17
N PRO A 3 -22.37 -9.28 2.18
CA PRO A 3 -23.69 -8.66 2.06
C PRO A 3 -23.70 -7.64 0.91
N VAL A 4 -24.90 -7.34 0.39
CA VAL A 4 -25.05 -6.28 -0.62
C VAL A 4 -24.63 -4.96 0.01
N ARG A 5 -23.88 -4.15 -0.74
CA ARG A 5 -23.50 -2.79 -0.34
C ARG A 5 -24.47 -1.83 -1.03
N ASP A 6 -25.35 -1.23 -0.23
CA ASP A 6 -26.47 -0.44 -0.77
C ASP A 6 -26.04 0.98 -1.20
N HIS A 7 -24.93 1.50 -0.63
CA HIS A 7 -24.41 2.84 -0.92
C HIS A 7 -22.87 2.83 -0.85
N LEU A 8 -22.21 3.75 -1.57
CA LEU A 8 -20.74 3.87 -1.57
C LEU A 8 -20.16 4.16 -0.16
N LEU A 9 -20.91 4.86 0.69
CA LEU A 9 -20.56 5.15 2.07
C LEU A 9 -21.25 4.21 3.09
N ALA A 10 -21.73 3.03 2.65
CA ALA A 10 -22.28 2.06 3.57
C ALA A 10 -21.22 1.49 4.52
N ARG A 11 -21.57 1.34 5.79
CA ARG A 11 -20.75 0.74 6.85
C ARG A 11 -21.31 -0.61 7.25
N GLY A 12 -20.45 -1.58 7.52
CA GLY A 12 -20.84 -2.90 8.00
C GLY A 12 -21.45 -2.83 9.39
N VAL A 13 -22.43 -3.70 9.66
CA VAL A 13 -23.17 -3.72 10.95
C VAL A 13 -22.23 -3.86 12.15
N LEU A 14 -21.20 -4.71 12.04
CA LEU A 14 -20.25 -4.88 13.14
C LEU A 14 -19.39 -3.65 13.35
N ALA A 15 -18.93 -3.00 12.27
CA ALA A 15 -18.19 -1.75 12.38
C ALA A 15 -19.03 -0.67 13.06
N GLN A 16 -20.32 -0.54 12.68
CA GLN A 16 -21.24 0.40 13.34
C GLN A 16 -21.41 0.09 14.83
N ARG A 17 -21.68 -1.16 15.19
CA ARG A 17 -21.82 -1.57 16.60
C ARG A 17 -20.56 -1.34 17.42
N THR A 18 -19.39 -1.61 16.83
CA THR A 18 -18.10 -1.36 17.48
C THR A 18 -17.88 0.13 17.70
N ASN A 19 -18.20 0.94 16.69
CA ASN A 19 -18.15 2.39 16.79
C ASN A 19 -19.02 2.91 17.94
N ASP A 20 -20.28 2.50 17.97
CA ASP A 20 -21.26 2.90 19.01
C ASP A 20 -20.82 2.47 20.41
N PHE A 21 -20.25 1.26 20.53
CA PHE A 21 -19.72 0.76 21.80
C PHE A 21 -18.54 1.60 22.28
N LEU A 22 -17.57 1.90 21.40
CA LEU A 22 -16.40 2.71 21.75
C LEU A 22 -16.82 4.12 22.17
N GLY A 23 -17.73 4.77 21.43
CA GLY A 23 -18.25 6.09 21.81
C GLY A 23 -18.87 6.07 23.21
N LYS A 24 -19.78 5.12 23.48
CA LYS A 24 -20.38 4.96 24.81
C LYS A 24 -19.35 4.68 25.92
N ALA A 25 -18.32 3.91 25.62
CA ALA A 25 -17.27 3.59 26.59
C ALA A 25 -16.43 4.83 26.94
N TRP A 26 -16.15 5.68 25.96
CA TRP A 26 -15.46 6.96 26.18
C TRP A 26 -16.32 7.96 26.96
N ASP A 27 -17.58 8.15 26.56
CA ASP A 27 -18.52 9.06 27.23
C ASP A 27 -18.72 8.71 28.71
N ARG A 28 -18.68 7.41 29.03
CA ARG A 28 -18.83 6.91 30.41
C ARG A 28 -17.52 6.82 31.20
N GLY A 29 -16.38 7.15 30.55
CA GLY A 29 -15.06 7.05 31.18
C GLY A 29 -14.60 5.61 31.44
N TRP A 30 -15.21 4.59 30.79
CA TRP A 30 -14.77 3.19 30.94
C TRP A 30 -13.45 2.94 30.26
N LEU A 31 -13.22 3.60 29.13
CA LEU A 31 -11.97 3.59 28.38
C LEU A 31 -11.61 5.03 28.00
N PRO A 32 -10.35 5.45 28.10
CA PRO A 32 -9.94 6.72 27.53
C PRO A 32 -9.88 6.61 26.00
N PRO A 33 -10.25 7.67 25.24
CA PRO A 33 -9.98 7.73 23.82
C PRO A 33 -8.48 7.61 23.56
N PRO A 34 -8.06 6.95 22.48
CA PRO A 34 -6.64 6.89 22.12
C PRO A 34 -6.06 8.27 21.88
N ASP A 35 -4.87 8.50 22.42
CA ASP A 35 -4.15 9.76 22.27
C ASP A 35 -3.42 9.76 20.92
N LEU A 36 -3.88 10.59 19.98
CA LEU A 36 -3.27 10.83 18.68
C LEU A 36 -2.35 12.05 18.78
N ASP A 37 -1.33 11.93 19.62
CA ASP A 37 -0.26 12.90 19.77
C ASP A 37 1.09 12.30 19.32
N PRO A 38 1.93 13.02 18.54
CA PRO A 38 3.20 12.51 18.05
C PRO A 38 4.15 12.03 19.15
N ASP A 39 4.24 12.76 20.26
CA ASP A 39 5.12 12.42 21.38
C ASP A 39 4.56 11.25 22.20
N ALA A 40 3.24 11.14 22.35
CA ALA A 40 2.59 10.01 22.98
C ALA A 40 2.81 8.71 22.17
N LEU A 41 2.63 8.76 20.85
CA LEU A 41 2.91 7.65 19.94
C LEU A 41 4.37 7.20 20.00
N TRP A 42 5.29 8.18 20.03
CA TRP A 42 6.71 7.93 20.14
C TRP A 42 7.07 7.31 21.51
N SER A 43 6.59 7.89 22.59
CA SER A 43 6.83 7.41 23.95
C SER A 43 6.34 5.98 24.16
N LEU A 44 5.16 5.64 23.58
CA LEU A 44 4.64 4.27 23.59
C LEU A 44 5.58 3.28 22.90
N ALA A 45 6.13 3.66 21.74
CA ALA A 45 7.07 2.82 21.02
C ALA A 45 8.43 2.72 21.72
N ALA A 46 8.91 3.84 22.27
CA ALA A 46 10.18 3.92 22.98
C ALA A 46 10.18 3.08 24.28
N LYS A 47 9.07 3.04 25.03
CA LYS A 47 8.94 2.19 26.23
C LYS A 47 9.27 0.71 25.94
N ALA A 48 8.88 0.21 24.77
CA ALA A 48 9.16 -1.16 24.37
C ALA A 48 10.66 -1.41 24.07
N ARG A 49 11.47 -0.36 23.86
CA ARG A 49 12.89 -0.42 23.53
C ARG A 49 13.79 0.01 24.70
N GLY A 50 13.24 0.65 25.72
CA GLY A 50 13.99 1.15 26.86
C GLY A 50 15.11 2.13 26.45
N ALA A 51 16.27 2.01 27.07
CA ALA A 51 17.41 2.91 26.84
C ALA A 51 17.96 2.91 25.39
N THR A 52 17.62 1.91 24.57
CA THR A 52 18.11 1.80 23.18
C THR A 52 17.25 2.57 22.16
N ALA A 53 16.13 3.18 22.59
CA ALA A 53 15.17 3.80 21.67
C ALA A 53 15.79 4.94 20.85
N GLY A 54 16.58 5.83 21.45
CA GLY A 54 17.24 6.94 20.74
C GLY A 54 18.24 6.44 19.68
N ALA A 55 19.07 5.47 20.02
CA ALA A 55 19.98 4.86 19.06
C ALA A 55 19.21 4.15 17.93
N ALA A 56 18.12 3.46 18.26
CA ALA A 56 17.28 2.78 17.27
C ALA A 56 16.57 3.74 16.30
N GLU A 57 16.28 4.97 16.70
CA GLU A 57 15.75 5.99 15.80
C GLU A 57 16.71 6.30 14.66
N HIS A 58 18.00 6.43 14.99
CA HIS A 58 19.07 6.74 14.06
C HIS A 58 19.66 5.52 13.35
N GLY A 59 19.32 4.30 13.77
CA GLY A 59 19.90 3.08 13.19
C GLY A 59 19.77 3.01 11.68
N GLY A 60 20.90 3.05 10.96
CA GLY A 60 20.96 2.99 9.50
C GLY A 60 20.37 4.21 8.76
N ARG A 61 20.11 5.34 9.45
CA ARG A 61 19.47 6.54 8.89
C ARG A 61 20.34 7.78 9.06
N SER A 62 20.24 8.71 8.11
CA SER A 62 20.81 10.04 8.24
C SER A 62 19.98 10.92 9.20
N ALA A 63 20.58 12.02 9.69
CA ALA A 63 19.85 13.00 10.48
C ALA A 63 18.67 13.62 9.71
N GLU A 64 18.83 13.79 8.37
CA GLU A 64 17.78 14.25 7.48
C GLU A 64 16.58 13.25 7.44
N ASP A 65 16.84 11.93 7.29
CA ASP A 65 15.80 10.90 7.28
C ASP A 65 15.03 10.83 8.61
N VAL A 66 15.72 11.13 9.72
CA VAL A 66 15.10 11.19 11.05
C VAL A 66 14.22 12.42 11.17
N ALA A 67 14.72 13.58 10.78
CA ALA A 67 13.98 14.84 10.83
C ALA A 67 12.75 14.82 9.92
N ASP A 68 12.89 14.33 8.67
CA ASP A 68 11.77 14.21 7.74
C ASP A 68 10.64 13.31 8.28
N PHE A 69 10.99 12.17 8.88
CA PHE A 69 9.98 11.30 9.47
C PHE A 69 9.25 11.95 10.64
N ARG A 70 9.97 12.68 11.51
CA ARG A 70 9.38 13.39 12.65
C ARG A 70 8.41 14.46 12.17
N GLU A 71 8.81 15.26 11.19
CA GLU A 71 7.95 16.29 10.59
C GLU A 71 6.70 15.66 9.93
N ARG A 72 6.87 14.54 9.20
CA ARG A 72 5.73 13.81 8.61
C ARG A 72 4.75 13.31 9.66
N LEU A 73 5.25 12.77 10.79
CA LEU A 73 4.40 12.28 11.87
C LEU A 73 3.60 13.43 12.52
N GLU A 74 4.25 14.55 12.79
CA GLU A 74 3.61 15.74 13.35
C GLU A 74 2.51 16.27 12.42
N ARG A 75 2.83 16.48 11.15
CA ARG A 75 1.87 16.99 10.16
C ARG A 75 0.72 16.01 9.89
N MET A 76 1.01 14.71 9.86
CA MET A 76 -0.02 13.67 9.70
C MET A 76 -1.01 13.72 10.87
N VAL A 77 -0.53 13.74 12.09
CA VAL A 77 -1.38 13.81 13.28
C VAL A 77 -2.18 15.11 13.31
N THR A 78 -1.54 16.24 13.01
CA THR A 78 -2.22 17.54 12.92
C THR A 78 -3.36 17.51 11.88
N ALA A 79 -3.12 16.96 10.69
CA ALA A 79 -4.14 16.84 9.65
C ALA A 79 -5.28 15.88 10.06
N ILE A 80 -4.96 14.77 10.70
CA ILE A 80 -5.99 13.83 11.21
C ILE A 80 -6.89 14.51 12.23
N GLU A 81 -6.32 15.23 13.20
CA GLU A 81 -7.09 15.91 14.26
C GLU A 81 -7.94 17.07 13.71
N ALA A 82 -7.44 17.78 12.69
CA ALA A 82 -8.12 18.96 12.15
C ALA A 82 -9.13 18.65 11.03
N GLU A 83 -8.92 17.59 10.25
CA GLU A 83 -9.58 17.42 8.95
C GLU A 83 -10.32 16.08 8.79
N ALA A 84 -9.84 14.99 9.44
CA ALA A 84 -10.32 13.65 9.14
C ALA A 84 -11.69 13.32 9.77
N ASP A 85 -12.11 14.06 10.78
CA ASP A 85 -13.35 13.86 11.54
C ASP A 85 -13.62 12.38 11.84
N LEU A 86 -12.62 11.76 12.49
CA LEU A 86 -12.65 10.33 12.77
C LEU A 86 -13.69 10.00 13.84
N ASN A 87 -14.53 9.02 13.54
CA ASN A 87 -15.39 8.41 14.53
C ASN A 87 -14.58 7.58 15.55
N PRO A 88 -15.18 7.13 16.67
CA PRO A 88 -14.46 6.35 17.69
C PRO A 88 -13.70 5.13 17.17
N LEU A 89 -14.28 4.39 16.23
CA LEU A 89 -13.61 3.25 15.58
C LEU A 89 -12.43 3.73 14.72
N GLY A 90 -12.64 4.77 13.92
CA GLY A 90 -11.60 5.35 13.05
C GLY A 90 -10.44 5.90 13.85
N ARG A 91 -10.69 6.62 14.95
CA ARG A 91 -9.64 7.09 15.86
C ARG A 91 -8.82 5.95 16.45
N THR A 92 -9.50 4.86 16.87
CA THR A 92 -8.80 3.66 17.37
C THR A 92 -7.96 3.00 16.30
N MET A 93 -8.46 2.92 15.05
CA MET A 93 -7.72 2.36 13.91
C MET A 93 -6.52 3.24 13.54
N ALA A 94 -6.69 4.57 13.50
CA ALA A 94 -5.61 5.51 13.19
C ALA A 94 -4.49 5.44 14.22
N TRP A 95 -4.83 5.45 15.50
CA TRP A 95 -3.87 5.26 16.60
C TRP A 95 -3.11 3.93 16.48
N GLY A 96 -3.81 2.83 16.18
CA GLY A 96 -3.19 1.53 15.99
C GLY A 96 -2.23 1.49 14.81
N GLN A 97 -2.60 2.11 13.68
CA GLN A 97 -1.75 2.19 12.49
C GLN A 97 -0.49 3.03 12.76
N LEU A 98 -0.63 4.25 13.29
CA LEU A 98 0.51 5.13 13.56
C LEU A 98 1.42 4.57 14.66
N SER A 99 0.85 3.98 15.73
CA SER A 99 1.63 3.28 16.76
C SER A 99 2.48 2.14 16.15
N ARG A 100 1.91 1.37 15.21
CA ARG A 100 2.63 0.31 14.50
C ARG A 100 3.76 0.86 13.64
N VAL A 101 3.52 1.97 12.93
CA VAL A 101 4.53 2.65 12.11
C VAL A 101 5.74 3.05 12.97
N VAL A 102 5.52 3.74 14.08
CA VAL A 102 6.62 4.16 14.97
C VAL A 102 7.33 2.96 15.61
N LYS A 103 6.58 1.94 16.05
CA LYS A 103 7.17 0.69 16.59
C LYS A 103 8.04 -0.03 15.57
N ASN A 104 7.57 -0.15 14.32
CA ASN A 104 8.34 -0.78 13.24
C ASN A 104 9.60 0.02 12.91
N ARG A 105 9.51 1.37 12.88
CA ARG A 105 10.66 2.23 12.65
C ARG A 105 11.78 1.99 13.67
N LEU A 106 11.44 1.96 14.97
CA LEU A 106 12.40 1.66 16.03
C LEU A 106 12.89 0.20 15.96
N ALA A 107 12.04 -0.74 15.56
CA ALA A 107 12.41 -2.13 15.41
C ALA A 107 13.44 -2.33 14.29
N PHE A 108 13.23 -1.70 13.14
CA PHE A 108 14.17 -1.71 12.04
C PHE A 108 15.50 -1.05 12.41
N GLY A 109 15.45 0.13 13.02
CA GLY A 109 16.70 0.80 13.42
C GLY A 109 17.53 -0.02 14.42
N ALA A 110 16.88 -0.67 15.39
CA ALA A 110 17.60 -1.61 16.28
C ALA A 110 18.17 -2.81 15.53
N LEU A 111 17.43 -3.36 14.55
CA LEU A 111 17.90 -4.45 13.70
C LEU A 111 19.12 -4.03 12.86
N TRP A 112 19.11 -2.83 12.28
CA TRP A 112 20.21 -2.33 11.45
C TRP A 112 21.44 -1.93 12.25
N LEU A 113 21.28 -1.58 13.53
CA LEU A 113 22.41 -1.42 14.45
C LEU A 113 23.06 -2.76 14.81
N ASP A 114 22.24 -3.78 15.03
CA ASP A 114 22.69 -5.15 15.35
C ASP A 114 23.30 -5.86 14.13
N LYS A 115 22.78 -5.58 12.94
CA LYS A 115 23.13 -6.24 11.66
C LYS A 115 23.28 -5.23 10.53
N PRO A 116 24.31 -4.36 10.56
CA PRO A 116 24.51 -3.33 9.53
C PRO A 116 24.71 -3.91 8.12
N GLU A 117 25.22 -5.15 7.99
CA GLU A 117 25.39 -5.86 6.74
C GLU A 117 24.08 -6.04 5.95
N LEU A 118 22.92 -5.97 6.60
CA LEU A 118 21.63 -6.04 5.91
C LEU A 118 21.43 -4.86 4.94
N LEU A 119 22.00 -3.71 5.24
CA LEU A 119 21.92 -2.50 4.41
C LEU A 119 22.89 -2.51 3.23
N GLU A 120 23.83 -3.46 3.19
CA GLU A 120 24.74 -3.68 2.09
C GLU A 120 24.26 -4.78 1.12
N THR A 121 23.11 -5.39 1.43
CA THR A 121 22.54 -6.44 0.59
C THR A 121 22.29 -5.91 -0.83
N PRO A 122 22.87 -6.52 -1.87
CA PRO A 122 22.62 -6.11 -3.24
C PRO A 122 21.16 -6.36 -3.62
N LEU A 123 20.62 -5.51 -4.48
CA LEU A 123 19.27 -5.68 -5.05
C LEU A 123 19.44 -5.85 -6.56
N ALA A 124 18.99 -6.99 -7.10
CA ALA A 124 18.92 -7.17 -8.54
C ALA A 124 17.93 -6.16 -9.16
N ALA A 125 18.21 -5.74 -10.41
CA ALA A 125 17.40 -4.77 -11.15
C ALA A 125 15.89 -5.11 -11.11
N PRO A 126 15.04 -4.28 -10.47
CA PRO A 126 13.64 -4.63 -10.27
C PRO A 126 12.82 -4.49 -11.56
N ILE A 127 11.66 -5.17 -11.57
CA ILE A 127 10.59 -4.92 -12.52
C ILE A 127 9.54 -4.09 -11.80
N ILE A 128 9.30 -2.85 -12.23
CA ILE A 128 8.41 -1.92 -11.56
C ILE A 128 7.14 -1.74 -12.38
N ILE A 129 6.01 -2.08 -11.80
CA ILE A 129 4.69 -1.90 -12.40
C ILE A 129 4.17 -0.53 -11.97
N ILE A 130 3.96 0.36 -12.93
CA ILE A 130 3.45 1.72 -12.77
C ILE A 130 2.08 1.86 -13.44
N GLY A 131 1.28 2.78 -12.94
CA GLY A 131 -0.05 3.07 -13.44
C GLY A 131 -1.03 3.34 -12.30
N HIS A 132 -2.26 3.67 -12.68
CA HIS A 132 -3.30 3.93 -11.68
C HIS A 132 -3.73 2.66 -10.96
N MET A 133 -4.18 2.81 -9.72
CA MET A 133 -4.96 1.75 -9.09
C MET A 133 -6.12 1.34 -10.03
N ARG A 134 -6.50 0.08 -10.00
CA ARG A 134 -7.60 -0.47 -10.82
C ARG A 134 -7.34 -0.52 -12.33
N SER A 135 -6.10 -0.27 -12.80
CA SER A 135 -5.72 -0.41 -14.23
C SER A 135 -5.22 -1.81 -14.61
N GLY A 136 -5.50 -2.84 -13.80
CA GLY A 136 -5.01 -4.20 -14.05
C GLY A 136 -3.64 -4.49 -13.46
N THR A 137 -3.02 -3.53 -12.77
CA THR A 137 -1.70 -3.68 -12.13
C THR A 137 -1.59 -4.91 -11.24
N THR A 138 -2.64 -5.25 -10.49
CA THR A 138 -2.66 -6.44 -9.63
C THR A 138 -2.58 -7.74 -10.42
N ARG A 139 -3.24 -7.82 -11.59
CA ARG A 139 -3.15 -9.01 -12.46
C ARG A 139 -1.76 -9.14 -13.05
N ILE A 140 -1.20 -8.05 -13.59
CA ILE A 140 0.18 -8.03 -14.10
C ILE A 140 1.16 -8.44 -12.99
N HIS A 141 0.98 -7.91 -11.79
CA HIS A 141 1.82 -8.22 -10.63
C HIS A 141 1.79 -9.71 -10.29
N LYS A 142 0.59 -10.30 -10.17
CA LYS A 142 0.43 -11.73 -9.88
C LYS A 142 1.01 -12.62 -10.98
N LEU A 143 0.87 -12.23 -12.25
CA LEU A 143 1.43 -12.97 -13.38
C LEU A 143 2.95 -12.93 -13.37
N LEU A 144 3.57 -11.76 -13.23
CA LEU A 144 5.03 -11.64 -13.14
C LEU A 144 5.58 -12.33 -11.89
N ALA A 145 4.92 -12.16 -10.74
CA ALA A 145 5.31 -12.80 -9.49
C ALA A 145 5.18 -14.34 -9.50
N ALA A 146 4.43 -14.91 -10.44
CA ALA A 146 4.33 -16.35 -10.64
C ALA A 146 5.59 -16.95 -11.28
N ASP A 147 6.41 -16.14 -11.99
CA ASP A 147 7.67 -16.61 -12.56
C ASP A 147 8.68 -16.87 -11.44
N PRO A 148 9.22 -18.11 -11.31
CA PRO A 148 10.20 -18.47 -10.28
C PRO A 148 11.54 -17.72 -10.41
N ALA A 149 11.80 -17.10 -11.57
CA ALA A 149 12.98 -16.26 -11.78
C ALA A 149 12.91 -14.93 -11.00
N PHE A 150 11.72 -14.52 -10.58
CA PHE A 150 11.50 -13.25 -9.88
C PHE A 150 11.16 -13.47 -8.41
N SER A 151 11.31 -12.40 -7.63
CA SER A 151 10.83 -12.32 -6.26
C SER A 151 9.69 -11.31 -6.15
N HIS A 152 8.91 -11.43 -5.08
CA HIS A 152 7.78 -10.53 -4.79
C HIS A 152 7.58 -10.38 -3.29
N THR A 153 6.86 -9.35 -2.89
CA THR A 153 6.43 -9.14 -1.51
C THR A 153 5.14 -9.92 -1.24
N ARG A 154 5.04 -10.58 -0.07
CA ARG A 154 3.81 -11.24 0.38
C ARG A 154 3.07 -10.32 1.34
N TYR A 155 1.76 -10.52 1.49
CA TYR A 155 0.95 -9.72 2.42
C TYR A 155 1.57 -9.67 3.84
N CYS A 156 1.97 -10.82 4.38
CA CYS A 156 2.56 -10.88 5.73
C CYS A 156 3.90 -10.13 5.84
N ASP A 157 4.66 -10.01 4.75
CA ASP A 157 5.93 -9.27 4.73
C ASP A 157 5.67 -7.77 4.50
N ALA A 158 4.57 -7.40 3.80
CA ALA A 158 4.18 -6.02 3.61
C ALA A 158 3.70 -5.37 4.93
N TYR A 159 2.78 -6.02 5.63
CA TYR A 159 2.14 -5.45 6.83
C TYR A 159 2.87 -5.76 8.14
N HIS A 160 3.73 -6.79 8.17
CA HIS A 160 4.65 -7.10 9.27
C HIS A 160 6.09 -7.17 8.75
N PRO A 161 6.66 -6.03 8.33
CA PRO A 161 7.91 -6.00 7.56
C PRO A 161 9.15 -6.34 8.39
N VAL A 162 9.09 -6.21 9.72
CA VAL A 162 10.21 -6.62 10.59
C VAL A 162 10.29 -8.14 10.62
N PRO A 163 11.45 -8.73 10.24
CA PRO A 163 11.62 -10.17 10.23
C PRO A 163 11.26 -10.81 11.58
N SER A 164 10.47 -11.87 11.54
CA SER A 164 10.06 -12.62 12.73
C SER A 164 10.48 -14.08 12.67
N ARG A 165 10.62 -14.70 13.85
CA ARG A 165 10.91 -16.13 13.95
C ARG A 165 9.63 -16.95 13.74
N PHE A 166 9.79 -18.18 13.21
CA PHE A 166 8.74 -19.21 13.14
C PHE A 166 7.47 -18.82 12.37
N GLY A 167 7.56 -17.93 11.38
CA GLY A 167 6.40 -17.56 10.55
C GLY A 167 5.30 -16.79 11.27
N MET A 168 5.59 -16.20 12.44
CA MET A 168 4.61 -15.45 13.25
C MET A 168 3.94 -14.31 12.49
N ASN A 169 4.63 -13.70 11.52
CA ASN A 169 4.04 -12.64 10.69
C ASN A 169 2.85 -13.16 9.87
N ARG A 170 2.92 -14.41 9.39
CA ARG A 170 1.81 -15.03 8.67
C ARG A 170 0.59 -15.26 9.56
N VAL A 171 0.80 -15.69 10.81
CA VAL A 171 -0.29 -15.89 11.79
C VAL A 171 -0.94 -14.56 12.16
N LYS A 172 -0.14 -13.53 12.45
CA LYS A 172 -0.64 -12.18 12.74
C LYS A 172 -1.48 -11.65 11.57
N SER A 173 -0.99 -11.77 10.34
CA SER A 173 -1.71 -11.35 9.15
C SER A 173 -3.03 -12.09 8.96
N ALA A 174 -3.08 -13.39 9.26
CA ALA A 174 -4.32 -14.15 9.17
C ALA A 174 -5.39 -13.64 10.15
N LEU A 175 -4.99 -13.32 11.39
CA LEU A 175 -5.88 -12.76 12.41
C LEU A 175 -6.34 -11.34 12.03
N GLU A 176 -5.44 -10.49 11.54
CA GLU A 176 -5.78 -9.14 11.09
C GLU A 176 -6.75 -9.15 9.90
N LEU A 177 -6.53 -10.02 8.92
CA LEU A 177 -7.43 -10.17 7.77
C LEU A 177 -8.81 -10.71 8.19
N ALA A 178 -8.86 -11.63 9.15
CA ALA A 178 -10.13 -12.11 9.69
C ALA A 178 -10.90 -10.98 10.39
N LEU A 179 -10.22 -10.17 11.21
CA LEU A 179 -10.83 -9.01 11.86
C LEU A 179 -11.29 -7.95 10.83
N LEU A 180 -10.45 -7.65 9.84
CA LEU A 180 -10.79 -6.72 8.76
C LEU A 180 -12.04 -7.20 8.01
N GLY A 181 -12.13 -8.49 7.69
CA GLY A 181 -13.30 -9.07 7.02
C GLY A 181 -14.59 -9.00 7.84
N LEU A 182 -14.48 -9.01 9.18
CA LEU A 182 -15.63 -8.81 10.07
C LEU A 182 -16.07 -7.34 10.11
N LEU A 183 -15.13 -6.39 10.17
CA LEU A 183 -15.42 -4.96 10.23
C LEU A 183 -15.83 -4.41 8.86
N ASN A 184 -15.19 -4.87 7.80
CA ASN A 184 -15.44 -4.44 6.41
C ASN A 184 -15.63 -5.66 5.48
N PRO A 185 -16.84 -6.24 5.43
CA PRO A 185 -17.09 -7.47 4.68
C PRO A 185 -16.95 -7.32 3.16
N TRP A 186 -16.93 -6.09 2.66
CA TRP A 186 -16.76 -5.83 1.21
C TRP A 186 -15.31 -5.75 0.79
N MET A 187 -14.38 -5.54 1.72
CA MET A 187 -12.96 -5.31 1.41
C MET A 187 -12.35 -6.46 0.60
N GLN A 188 -12.67 -7.70 0.94
CA GLN A 188 -12.18 -8.88 0.20
C GLN A 188 -12.68 -8.96 -1.25
N SER A 189 -13.85 -8.39 -1.55
CA SER A 189 -14.36 -8.33 -2.94
C SER A 189 -13.74 -7.18 -3.73
N ILE A 190 -13.36 -6.10 -3.05
CA ILE A 190 -12.72 -4.92 -3.65
C ILE A 190 -11.22 -5.18 -3.87
N HIS A 191 -10.55 -5.74 -2.87
CA HIS A 191 -9.12 -6.07 -2.85
C HIS A 191 -8.90 -7.42 -2.16
N PRO A 192 -8.90 -8.55 -2.91
CA PRO A 192 -8.67 -9.87 -2.35
C PRO A 192 -7.27 -9.99 -1.75
N MET A 193 -7.18 -10.40 -0.49
CA MET A 193 -5.93 -10.51 0.28
C MET A 193 -5.86 -11.84 1.00
N ALA A 194 -4.65 -12.44 1.07
CA ALA A 194 -4.36 -13.58 1.92
C ALA A 194 -2.92 -13.49 2.47
N PRO A 195 -2.60 -14.09 3.63
CA PRO A 195 -1.33 -13.87 4.32
C PRO A 195 -0.07 -14.18 3.52
N ALA A 196 -0.14 -15.15 2.60
CA ALA A 196 1.00 -15.57 1.78
C ALA A 196 0.89 -15.15 0.32
N GLU A 197 -0.19 -14.47 -0.07
CA GLU A 197 -0.40 -13.97 -1.42
C GLU A 197 0.53 -12.81 -1.76
N VAL A 198 0.73 -12.61 -3.05
CA VAL A 198 1.44 -11.46 -3.62
C VAL A 198 0.75 -10.17 -3.21
N GLU A 199 1.50 -9.22 -2.66
CA GLU A 199 0.98 -7.94 -2.19
C GLU A 199 1.88 -6.77 -2.60
N GLU A 200 1.29 -5.59 -2.61
CA GLU A 200 1.96 -4.33 -2.93
C GLU A 200 2.92 -3.89 -1.81
N GLU A 201 3.97 -3.17 -2.17
CA GLU A 201 4.86 -2.53 -1.20
C GLU A 201 4.29 -1.23 -0.62
N LEU A 202 3.00 -0.97 -0.82
CA LEU A 202 2.32 0.24 -0.32
C LEU A 202 2.49 0.41 1.19
N ALA A 203 2.41 -0.69 1.96
CA ALA A 203 2.62 -0.65 3.41
C ALA A 203 4.05 -0.27 3.79
N TRP A 204 5.05 -0.53 2.93
CA TRP A 204 6.44 -0.16 3.20
C TRP A 204 6.71 1.32 2.99
N ILE A 205 6.21 1.94 1.91
CA ILE A 205 6.33 3.39 1.78
C ILE A 205 5.49 4.13 2.82
N SER A 206 4.38 3.54 3.23
CA SER A 206 3.54 4.09 4.32
C SER A 206 4.21 3.97 5.69
N ALA A 207 5.12 3.00 5.89
CA ALA A 207 5.96 2.91 7.10
C ALA A 207 6.93 4.10 7.23
N ALA A 208 7.19 4.84 6.14
CA ALA A 208 7.88 6.13 6.15
C ALA A 208 6.91 7.33 6.04
N LEU A 209 5.62 7.12 6.32
CA LEU A 209 4.57 8.12 6.30
C LEU A 209 4.35 8.79 4.92
N HIS A 210 4.48 8.01 3.84
CA HIS A 210 3.97 8.44 2.54
C HIS A 210 2.43 8.54 2.60
N HIS A 211 1.86 9.61 2.03
CA HIS A 211 0.43 9.91 2.17
C HIS A 211 -0.53 8.87 1.54
N SER A 212 -0.09 8.14 0.54
CA SER A 212 -0.96 7.40 -0.40
C SER A 212 -1.94 6.38 0.21
N ILE A 213 -1.55 5.62 1.24
CA ILE A 213 -2.49 4.71 1.90
C ILE A 213 -3.45 5.47 2.82
N TYR A 214 -2.94 6.51 3.46
CA TYR A 214 -3.67 7.28 4.46
C TYR A 214 -4.78 8.13 3.82
N GLU A 215 -4.50 8.78 2.68
CA GLU A 215 -5.48 9.56 1.93
C GLU A 215 -6.63 8.73 1.33
N SER A 216 -6.46 7.41 1.23
CA SER A 216 -7.55 6.50 0.86
C SER A 216 -8.42 6.10 2.04
N GLN A 217 -7.98 6.36 3.27
CA GLN A 217 -8.63 5.98 4.51
C GLN A 217 -9.17 7.19 5.30
N TRP A 218 -8.51 8.35 5.18
CA TRP A 218 -8.81 9.57 5.94
C TRP A 218 -8.85 10.79 5.02
N HIS A 219 -9.74 11.71 5.30
CA HIS A 219 -9.74 13.02 4.66
C HIS A 219 -8.66 13.89 5.32
N ILE A 220 -7.50 13.99 4.69
CA ILE A 220 -6.31 14.71 5.18
C ILE A 220 -5.67 15.54 4.05
N PRO A 221 -6.43 16.45 3.41
CA PRO A 221 -5.97 17.17 2.22
C PRO A 221 -4.73 18.01 2.46
N SER A 222 -4.56 18.64 3.63
CA SER A 222 -3.39 19.46 3.94
C SER A 222 -2.11 18.62 3.99
N PHE A 223 -2.14 17.47 4.65
CA PHE A 223 -0.99 16.56 4.69
C PHE A 223 -0.67 15.99 3.31
N SER A 224 -1.69 15.60 2.55
CA SER A 224 -1.48 15.07 1.20
C SER A 224 -0.83 16.09 0.28
N ALA A 225 -1.35 17.33 0.23
CA ALA A 225 -0.80 18.41 -0.60
C ALA A 225 0.65 18.76 -0.20
N TRP A 226 0.92 18.84 1.10
CA TRP A 226 2.28 19.07 1.60
C TRP A 226 3.23 17.94 1.21
N SER A 227 2.81 16.68 1.35
CA SER A 227 3.62 15.50 1.02
C SER A 227 3.88 15.36 -0.49
N GLU A 228 2.90 15.73 -1.35
CA GLU A 228 3.03 15.75 -2.81
C GLU A 228 4.04 16.80 -3.32
N ALA A 229 4.17 17.91 -2.58
CA ALA A 229 5.09 19.00 -2.92
C ALA A 229 6.51 18.80 -2.38
N ARG A 230 6.71 17.81 -1.51
CA ARG A 230 7.99 17.59 -0.82
C ARG A 230 8.83 16.54 -1.54
N ASP A 231 10.16 16.65 -1.42
CA ASP A 231 11.09 15.62 -1.89
C ASP A 231 10.78 14.28 -1.23
N PRO A 232 10.43 13.23 -1.99
CA PRO A 232 10.13 11.92 -1.46
C PRO A 232 11.36 11.06 -1.17
N ALA A 233 12.58 11.54 -1.47
CA ALA A 233 13.81 10.75 -1.33
C ALA A 233 14.02 10.11 0.06
N PRO A 234 13.71 10.76 1.21
CA PRO A 234 13.79 10.13 2.52
C PRO A 234 12.90 8.88 2.65
N ILE A 235 11.69 8.91 2.08
CA ILE A 235 10.76 7.77 2.06
C ILE A 235 11.37 6.60 1.29
N TYR A 236 11.93 6.87 0.11
CA TYR A 236 12.46 5.84 -0.76
C TYR A 236 13.82 5.31 -0.28
N ARG A 237 14.59 6.09 0.46
CA ARG A 237 15.76 5.58 1.19
C ARG A 237 15.36 4.57 2.27
N GLU A 238 14.30 4.84 3.04
CA GLU A 238 13.74 3.88 4.00
C GLU A 238 13.20 2.64 3.30
N PHE A 239 12.44 2.81 2.23
CA PHE A 239 11.93 1.73 1.39
C PHE A 239 13.04 0.80 0.89
N ARG A 240 14.16 1.36 0.39
CA ARG A 240 15.31 0.57 -0.04
C ARG A 240 15.90 -0.27 1.09
N ARG A 241 16.06 0.32 2.29
CA ARG A 241 16.55 -0.42 3.47
C ARG A 241 15.65 -1.60 3.83
N MET A 242 14.34 -1.43 3.71
CA MET A 242 13.38 -2.51 3.94
C MET A 242 13.48 -3.59 2.87
N LEU A 243 13.64 -3.22 1.58
CA LEU A 243 13.88 -4.15 0.48
C LEU A 243 15.16 -4.97 0.71
N GLN A 244 16.26 -4.33 1.09
CA GLN A 244 17.52 -4.98 1.38
C GLN A 244 17.38 -5.97 2.56
N THR A 245 16.69 -5.57 3.61
CA THR A 245 16.42 -6.42 4.77
C THR A 245 15.59 -7.65 4.42
N ASP A 246 14.51 -7.48 3.64
CA ASP A 246 13.66 -8.60 3.19
C ASP A 246 14.42 -9.52 2.23
N ALA A 247 15.16 -8.97 1.29
CA ALA A 247 15.95 -9.74 0.33
C ALA A 247 17.01 -10.61 1.03
N ALA A 248 17.72 -10.06 2.02
CA ALA A 248 18.67 -10.80 2.84
C ALA A 248 18.00 -11.89 3.67
N HIS A 249 16.91 -11.53 4.38
CA HIS A 249 16.19 -12.46 5.26
C HIS A 249 15.60 -13.64 4.49
N ARG A 250 15.04 -13.38 3.31
CA ARG A 250 14.41 -14.40 2.46
C ARG A 250 15.40 -15.06 1.48
N ARG A 251 16.66 -14.62 1.45
CA ARG A 251 17.70 -15.10 0.51
C ARG A 251 17.29 -14.96 -0.96
N LEU A 252 16.79 -13.76 -1.31
CA LEU A 252 16.27 -13.43 -2.63
C LEU A 252 17.00 -12.24 -3.27
N ALA A 253 18.22 -11.93 -2.81
CA ALA A 253 18.99 -10.78 -3.27
C ALA A 253 19.39 -10.85 -4.76
N ASP A 254 19.56 -12.07 -5.27
CA ASP A 254 19.92 -12.39 -6.65
C ASP A 254 18.75 -12.36 -7.64
N LYS A 255 17.50 -12.31 -7.12
CA LYS A 255 16.30 -12.34 -7.95
C LYS A 255 15.72 -10.94 -8.15
N PRO A 256 15.51 -10.50 -9.40
CA PRO A 256 14.76 -9.28 -9.68
C PRO A 256 13.43 -9.30 -8.93
N ARG A 257 13.13 -8.21 -8.21
CA ARG A 257 11.85 -8.10 -7.52
C ARG A 257 10.82 -7.43 -8.41
N VAL A 258 9.64 -8.00 -8.47
CA VAL A 258 8.47 -7.35 -9.07
C VAL A 258 7.88 -6.44 -8.01
N LEU A 259 7.95 -5.14 -8.23
CA LEU A 259 7.43 -4.07 -7.37
C LEU A 259 6.17 -3.48 -7.97
N LYS A 260 5.16 -3.25 -7.15
CA LYS A 260 3.92 -2.64 -7.61
C LYS A 260 3.26 -1.81 -6.52
N VAL A 261 3.29 -0.49 -6.69
CA VAL A 261 2.55 0.46 -5.86
C VAL A 261 1.98 1.56 -6.77
N PRO A 262 0.67 1.83 -6.75
CA PRO A 262 0.11 2.92 -7.56
C PRO A 262 0.74 4.29 -7.30
N ALA A 263 1.22 4.53 -6.07
CA ALA A 263 1.89 5.77 -5.69
C ALA A 263 3.30 5.93 -6.31
N PHE A 264 3.92 4.86 -6.81
CA PHE A 264 5.18 5.00 -7.56
C PHE A 264 5.04 5.91 -8.78
N ALA A 265 3.83 6.02 -9.34
CA ALA A 265 3.53 6.95 -10.42
C ALA A 265 3.70 8.42 -10.01
N GLU A 266 3.59 8.73 -8.71
CA GLU A 266 3.77 10.09 -8.21
C GLU A 266 5.25 10.45 -8.02
N ASP A 267 6.09 9.48 -7.75
CA ASP A 267 7.50 9.67 -7.37
C ASP A 267 8.46 8.94 -8.32
N LEU A 268 8.03 8.75 -9.57
CA LEU A 268 8.72 7.87 -10.52
C LEU A 268 10.17 8.29 -10.76
N ASP A 269 10.47 9.59 -10.86
CA ASP A 269 11.85 10.08 -11.02
C ASP A 269 12.76 9.67 -9.84
N THR A 270 12.24 9.76 -8.62
CA THR A 270 12.99 9.35 -7.42
C THR A 270 13.24 7.85 -7.42
N ILE A 271 12.25 7.05 -7.80
CA ILE A 271 12.38 5.59 -7.90
C ILE A 271 13.39 5.21 -8.98
N LEU A 272 13.36 5.86 -10.14
CA LEU A 272 14.30 5.59 -11.22
C LEU A 272 15.72 6.05 -10.90
N THR A 273 15.86 7.07 -10.06
CA THR A 273 17.18 7.43 -9.49
C THR A 273 17.68 6.35 -8.54
N LEU A 274 16.79 5.74 -7.76
CA LEU A 274 17.14 4.68 -6.82
C LEU A 274 17.45 3.34 -7.51
N PHE A 275 16.80 3.07 -8.65
CA PHE A 275 16.93 1.86 -9.47
C PHE A 275 17.18 2.23 -10.95
N PRO A 276 18.38 2.70 -11.30
CA PRO A 276 18.66 3.19 -12.66
C PRO A 276 18.66 2.08 -13.73
N ASP A 277 18.68 0.84 -13.33
CA ASP A 277 18.62 -0.37 -14.16
C ASP A 277 17.24 -1.06 -14.14
N ALA A 278 16.23 -0.42 -13.56
CA ALA A 278 14.87 -0.96 -13.49
C ALA A 278 14.27 -1.23 -14.88
N ARG A 279 13.32 -2.16 -14.92
CA ARG A 279 12.43 -2.40 -16.06
C ARG A 279 11.03 -1.96 -15.70
N LEU A 280 10.36 -1.24 -16.59
CA LEU A 280 9.04 -0.67 -16.30
C LEU A 280 7.93 -1.42 -17.05
N VAL A 281 6.82 -1.67 -16.37
CA VAL A 281 5.56 -2.10 -16.99
C VAL A 281 4.50 -1.04 -16.73
N LEU A 282 4.09 -0.33 -17.78
CA LEU A 282 3.05 0.70 -17.72
C LEU A 282 1.68 0.07 -17.97
N ALA A 283 0.84 0.06 -16.94
CA ALA A 283 -0.53 -0.40 -17.02
C ALA A 283 -1.47 0.73 -17.44
N LEU A 284 -2.26 0.50 -18.49
CA LEU A 284 -3.14 1.49 -19.11
C LEU A 284 -4.60 1.10 -18.93
N ARG A 285 -5.46 2.06 -18.64
CA ARG A 285 -6.91 1.90 -18.56
C ARG A 285 -7.61 3.23 -18.80
N ASP A 286 -8.87 3.17 -19.23
CA ASP A 286 -9.76 4.33 -19.32
C ASP A 286 -9.82 5.11 -18.01
N ARG A 287 -9.69 6.43 -18.11
CA ARG A 287 -9.56 7.35 -16.97
C ARG A 287 -10.81 7.37 -16.09
N ASP A 288 -12.00 7.36 -16.71
CA ASP A 288 -13.26 7.41 -15.96
C ASP A 288 -13.54 6.10 -15.24
N ALA A 289 -13.17 4.95 -15.85
CA ALA A 289 -13.25 3.66 -15.19
C ALA A 289 -12.30 3.57 -13.99
N VAL A 290 -11.09 4.15 -14.09
CA VAL A 290 -10.15 4.26 -12.97
C VAL A 290 -10.75 5.12 -11.85
N LEU A 291 -11.28 6.31 -12.18
CA LEU A 291 -11.86 7.25 -11.22
C LEU A 291 -13.01 6.60 -10.43
N ARG A 292 -14.02 6.06 -11.14
CA ARG A 292 -15.16 5.40 -10.48
C ARG A 292 -14.73 4.30 -9.50
N SER A 293 -13.76 3.51 -9.90
CA SER A 293 -13.27 2.40 -9.06
C SER A 293 -12.42 2.88 -7.88
N ALA A 294 -11.63 3.95 -8.06
CA ALA A 294 -10.84 4.57 -6.99
C ALA A 294 -11.73 5.23 -5.94
N VAL A 295 -12.75 5.98 -6.37
CA VAL A 295 -13.75 6.58 -5.49
C VAL A 295 -14.48 5.51 -4.67
N SER A 296 -14.90 4.40 -5.30
CA SER A 296 -15.56 3.30 -4.59
C SER A 296 -14.69 2.66 -3.52
N LEU A 297 -13.38 2.51 -3.78
CA LEU A 297 -12.43 1.97 -2.80
C LEU A 297 -12.23 2.94 -1.63
N ALA A 298 -11.95 4.21 -1.91
CA ALA A 298 -11.72 5.22 -0.88
C ALA A 298 -12.98 5.43 -0.03
N ALA A 299 -14.16 5.59 -0.66
CA ALA A 299 -15.43 5.71 0.04
C ALA A 299 -15.71 4.53 0.99
N ASN A 300 -15.35 3.30 0.56
CA ASN A 300 -15.51 2.13 1.42
C ASN A 300 -14.60 2.18 2.66
N GLN A 301 -13.38 2.63 2.51
CA GLN A 301 -12.43 2.71 3.64
C GLN A 301 -12.76 3.88 4.58
N MET A 302 -13.06 5.04 4.01
CA MET A 302 -13.39 6.24 4.78
C MET A 302 -14.69 6.06 5.57
N ALA A 303 -15.72 5.47 4.98
CA ALA A 303 -17.02 5.24 5.65
C ALA A 303 -16.91 4.40 6.92
N VAL A 304 -15.93 3.52 7.05
CA VAL A 304 -15.70 2.78 8.30
C VAL A 304 -15.14 3.68 9.39
N GLN A 305 -14.38 4.72 9.04
CA GLN A 305 -13.54 5.48 9.96
C GLN A 305 -14.02 6.91 10.23
N SER A 306 -14.94 7.45 9.43
CA SER A 306 -15.52 8.80 9.60
C SER A 306 -17.01 8.77 9.34
N ASP A 307 -17.75 9.66 10.02
CA ASP A 307 -19.21 9.83 9.86
C ASP A 307 -19.55 10.98 8.90
N SER A 308 -18.58 11.82 8.53
CA SER A 308 -18.76 13.04 7.74
C SER A 308 -18.22 12.97 6.30
N CYS A 309 -17.93 11.75 5.79
CA CYS A 309 -17.38 11.59 4.43
C CYS A 309 -18.32 12.13 3.37
N GLN A 310 -17.75 12.95 2.43
CA GLN A 310 -18.46 13.46 1.27
C GLN A 310 -17.93 12.84 -0.01
N LEU A 311 -18.81 12.32 -0.86
CA LEU A 311 -18.40 11.69 -2.13
C LEU A 311 -17.74 12.67 -3.09
N ASP A 312 -18.20 13.92 -3.11
CA ASP A 312 -17.66 14.96 -3.99
C ASP A 312 -16.19 15.31 -3.65
N ASP A 313 -15.85 15.34 -2.36
CA ASP A 313 -14.48 15.57 -1.90
C ASP A 313 -13.57 14.39 -2.28
N ILE A 314 -14.08 13.16 -2.11
CA ILE A 314 -13.38 11.95 -2.52
C ILE A 314 -13.15 11.95 -4.03
N GLU A 315 -14.17 12.27 -4.82
CA GLU A 315 -14.07 12.33 -6.28
C GLU A 315 -13.10 13.42 -6.74
N ALA A 316 -13.19 14.64 -6.20
CA ALA A 316 -12.28 15.73 -6.51
C ALA A 316 -10.82 15.36 -6.21
N ARG A 317 -10.57 14.73 -5.06
CA ARG A 317 -9.25 14.23 -4.67
C ARG A 317 -8.70 13.22 -5.68
N TRP A 318 -9.50 12.21 -6.07
CA TRP A 318 -9.04 11.19 -7.00
C TRP A 318 -8.90 11.69 -8.44
N ARG A 319 -9.68 12.71 -8.86
CA ARG A 319 -9.43 13.42 -10.13
C ARG A 319 -8.07 14.11 -10.13
N HIS A 320 -7.74 14.81 -9.05
CA HIS A 320 -6.43 15.42 -8.87
C HIS A 320 -5.31 14.37 -8.94
N LYS A 321 -5.43 13.27 -8.20
CA LYS A 321 -4.41 12.20 -8.16
C LYS A 321 -4.19 11.55 -9.52
N ILE A 322 -5.24 11.32 -10.28
CA ILE A 322 -5.11 10.77 -11.64
C ILE A 322 -4.31 11.72 -12.52
N SER A 323 -4.65 13.02 -12.54
CA SER A 323 -3.93 14.04 -13.33
C SER A 323 -2.47 14.15 -12.91
N LEU A 324 -2.20 14.25 -11.59
CA LEU A 324 -0.84 14.31 -11.04
C LEU A 324 0.03 13.11 -11.47
N ARG A 325 -0.53 11.90 -11.39
CA ARG A 325 0.17 10.66 -11.79
C ARG A 325 0.45 10.62 -13.28
N GLU A 326 -0.51 11.01 -14.10
CA GLU A 326 -0.33 11.07 -15.57
C GLU A 326 0.79 12.04 -15.94
N GLU A 327 0.78 13.25 -15.36
CA GLU A 327 1.81 14.26 -15.59
C GLU A 327 3.21 13.77 -15.16
N ARG A 328 3.32 13.20 -13.97
CA ARG A 328 4.61 12.73 -13.44
C ARG A 328 5.13 11.49 -14.18
N ILE A 329 4.26 10.55 -14.57
CA ILE A 329 4.64 9.43 -15.43
C ILE A 329 5.16 9.95 -16.77
N ALA A 330 4.46 10.89 -17.42
CA ALA A 330 4.87 11.44 -18.71
C ALA A 330 6.24 12.13 -18.61
N ALA A 331 6.45 12.95 -17.57
CA ALA A 331 7.72 13.64 -17.34
C ALA A 331 8.88 12.67 -17.12
N ALA A 332 8.70 11.66 -16.26
CA ALA A 332 9.73 10.67 -15.98
C ALA A 332 10.08 9.82 -17.20
N LEU A 333 9.06 9.35 -17.94
CA LEU A 333 9.28 8.54 -19.15
C LEU A 333 9.93 9.30 -20.29
N ALA A 334 9.78 10.62 -20.37
CA ALA A 334 10.47 11.45 -21.39
C ALA A 334 12.00 11.35 -21.28
N ASN A 335 12.52 11.17 -20.07
CA ASN A 335 13.96 11.09 -19.78
C ASN A 335 14.46 9.64 -19.63
N TRP A 336 13.54 8.69 -19.45
CA TRP A 336 13.90 7.29 -19.22
C TRP A 336 14.43 6.62 -20.49
N LYS A 337 15.56 5.90 -20.37
CA LYS A 337 16.21 5.17 -21.48
C LYS A 337 16.15 3.64 -21.29
N GLY A 338 15.69 3.19 -20.13
CA GLY A 338 15.55 1.76 -19.85
C GLY A 338 14.33 1.13 -20.53
N PRO A 339 14.16 -0.18 -20.41
CA PRO A 339 13.06 -0.92 -21.02
C PRO A 339 11.69 -0.51 -20.46
N VAL A 340 10.70 -0.39 -21.33
CA VAL A 340 9.30 -0.09 -20.97
C VAL A 340 8.34 -0.96 -21.76
N ALA A 341 7.64 -1.86 -21.07
CA ALA A 341 6.50 -2.58 -21.64
C ALA A 341 5.19 -1.83 -21.36
N ARG A 342 4.19 -1.98 -22.23
CA ARG A 342 2.85 -1.42 -22.05
C ARG A 342 1.80 -2.52 -22.05
N ALA A 343 0.89 -2.48 -21.08
CA ALA A 343 -0.19 -3.44 -20.94
C ALA A 343 -1.52 -2.71 -20.74
N SER A 344 -2.42 -2.80 -21.71
CA SER A 344 -3.77 -2.26 -21.59
C SER A 344 -4.65 -3.21 -20.80
N PHE A 345 -5.59 -2.66 -20.01
CA PHE A 345 -6.56 -3.45 -19.25
C PHE A 345 -7.44 -4.31 -20.16
N ASP A 346 -7.83 -3.77 -21.30
CA ASP A 346 -8.72 -4.46 -22.25
C ASP A 346 -7.99 -5.59 -22.97
N ASP A 347 -6.74 -5.37 -23.39
CA ASP A 347 -5.90 -6.43 -23.96
C ASP A 347 -5.64 -7.57 -22.94
N LEU A 348 -5.38 -7.23 -21.67
CA LEU A 348 -5.23 -8.22 -20.60
C LEU A 348 -6.49 -9.06 -20.37
N ASN A 349 -7.67 -8.50 -20.62
CA ASN A 349 -8.93 -9.23 -20.55
C ASN A 349 -9.14 -10.13 -21.78
N ALA A 350 -8.74 -9.67 -22.94
CA ALA A 350 -8.93 -10.40 -24.21
C ALA A 350 -7.87 -11.51 -24.40
N ASP A 351 -6.58 -11.19 -24.16
CA ASP A 351 -5.45 -12.09 -24.38
C ASP A 351 -4.31 -11.77 -23.42
N TRP A 352 -4.46 -12.19 -22.17
CA TRP A 352 -3.43 -11.95 -21.15
C TRP A 352 -2.09 -12.63 -21.49
N GLU A 353 -2.11 -13.81 -22.13
CA GLU A 353 -0.88 -14.52 -22.49
C GLU A 353 -0.10 -13.75 -23.56
N GLY A 354 -0.76 -13.29 -24.61
CA GLY A 354 -0.13 -12.46 -25.64
C GLY A 354 0.43 -11.16 -25.07
N VAL A 355 -0.28 -10.52 -24.12
CA VAL A 355 0.23 -9.34 -23.42
C VAL A 355 1.50 -9.66 -22.64
N MET A 356 1.52 -10.76 -21.87
CA MET A 356 2.72 -11.15 -21.10
C MET A 356 3.91 -11.49 -21.99
N ARG A 357 3.69 -12.18 -23.13
CA ARG A 357 4.74 -12.46 -24.11
C ARG A 357 5.36 -11.18 -24.67
N ARG A 358 4.53 -10.19 -25.01
CA ARG A 358 5.01 -8.85 -25.44
C ARG A 358 5.77 -8.16 -24.33
N CYS A 359 5.24 -8.15 -23.10
CA CYS A 359 5.93 -7.54 -21.96
C CYS A 359 7.34 -8.14 -21.74
N TYR A 360 7.48 -9.46 -21.80
CA TYR A 360 8.82 -10.07 -21.66
C TYR A 360 9.76 -9.65 -22.78
N THR A 361 9.27 -9.61 -24.01
CA THR A 361 10.06 -9.15 -25.17
C THR A 361 10.50 -7.70 -25.00
N ASP A 362 9.57 -6.79 -24.67
CA ASP A 362 9.83 -5.36 -24.51
C ASP A 362 10.80 -5.07 -23.35
N LEU A 363 10.79 -5.90 -22.31
CA LEU A 363 11.66 -5.80 -21.15
C LEU A 363 13.03 -6.50 -21.37
N GLY A 364 13.25 -7.15 -22.51
CA GLY A 364 14.46 -7.93 -22.79
C GLY A 364 14.59 -9.15 -21.88
N LEU A 365 13.46 -9.78 -21.51
CA LEU A 365 13.38 -10.95 -20.65
C LEU A 365 13.00 -12.19 -21.44
N THR A 366 13.39 -13.37 -20.94
CA THR A 366 13.00 -14.66 -21.54
C THR A 366 11.84 -15.26 -20.76
N LEU A 367 10.71 -15.46 -21.44
CA LEU A 367 9.55 -16.18 -20.88
C LEU A 367 9.76 -17.70 -21.03
N SER A 368 10.09 -18.36 -19.93
CA SER A 368 10.27 -19.81 -19.93
C SER A 368 8.95 -20.57 -19.98
N PRO A 369 8.91 -21.82 -20.45
CA PRO A 369 7.72 -22.68 -20.36
C PRO A 369 7.26 -22.89 -18.92
N GLU A 370 8.16 -22.94 -17.95
CA GLU A 370 7.86 -23.05 -16.52
C GLU A 370 7.11 -21.81 -16.01
N ALA A 371 7.63 -20.61 -16.31
CA ALA A 371 7.01 -19.33 -15.97
C ALA A 371 5.60 -19.23 -16.57
N LEU A 372 5.45 -19.55 -17.85
CA LEU A 372 4.15 -19.54 -18.53
C LEU A 372 3.18 -20.52 -17.88
N GLY A 373 3.61 -21.74 -17.57
CA GLY A 373 2.80 -22.73 -16.85
C GLY A 373 2.38 -22.25 -15.46
N ALA A 374 3.24 -21.52 -14.73
CA ALA A 374 2.90 -20.91 -13.45
C ALA A 374 1.87 -19.79 -13.60
N MET A 375 1.98 -18.95 -14.64
CA MET A 375 1.00 -17.92 -14.94
C MET A 375 -0.38 -18.51 -15.26
N HIS A 376 -0.45 -19.60 -16.03
CA HIS A 376 -1.71 -20.32 -16.30
C HIS A 376 -2.36 -20.83 -15.02
N ARG A 377 -1.59 -21.40 -14.06
CA ARG A 377 -2.12 -21.83 -12.77
C ARG A 377 -2.66 -20.65 -11.95
N THR A 378 -1.95 -19.53 -11.97
CA THR A 378 -2.38 -18.30 -11.28
C THR A 378 -3.68 -17.75 -11.86
N MET A 379 -3.83 -17.75 -13.19
CA MET A 379 -5.07 -17.31 -13.84
C MET A 379 -6.23 -18.24 -13.53
N ALA A 380 -6.03 -19.55 -13.57
CA ALA A 380 -7.06 -20.54 -13.23
C ALA A 380 -7.54 -20.37 -11.77
N ALA A 381 -6.64 -20.16 -10.82
CA ALA A 381 -6.99 -19.91 -9.43
C ALA A 381 -7.71 -18.55 -9.20
N SER A 382 -7.48 -17.57 -10.07
CA SER A 382 -8.12 -16.25 -9.98
C SER A 382 -9.52 -16.19 -10.63
N ALA A 383 -9.95 -17.24 -11.32
CA ALA A 383 -11.24 -17.31 -12.03
C ALA A 383 -12.46 -17.39 -11.08
N ASP A 384 -12.26 -17.52 -9.76
CA ASP A 384 -13.32 -17.72 -8.75
C ASP A 384 -14.19 -16.48 -8.45
N GLY A 385 -14.47 -15.62 -9.41
CA GLY A 385 -15.66 -14.74 -9.41
C GLY A 385 -15.58 -13.43 -8.59
N HIS A 386 -14.52 -13.15 -7.81
CA HIS A 386 -14.44 -11.93 -6.99
C HIS A 386 -14.45 -10.63 -7.81
N HIS A 387 -13.80 -10.62 -8.98
CA HIS A 387 -13.78 -9.43 -9.86
C HIS A 387 -15.15 -9.14 -10.49
N HIS A 388 -15.96 -10.16 -10.78
CA HIS A 388 -17.31 -9.99 -11.33
C HIS A 388 -18.26 -9.39 -10.29
N ALA A 389 -18.15 -9.78 -9.03
CA ALA A 389 -18.97 -9.24 -7.94
C ALA A 389 -18.74 -7.74 -7.74
N HIS A 390 -17.49 -7.28 -7.80
CA HIS A 390 -17.16 -5.85 -7.68
C HIS A 390 -17.62 -5.03 -8.90
N ALA A 391 -17.44 -5.55 -10.10
CA ALA A 391 -17.92 -4.89 -11.34
C ALA A 391 -19.44 -4.73 -11.36
N ALA A 392 -20.18 -5.78 -10.98
CA ALA A 392 -21.63 -5.74 -10.85
C ALA A 392 -22.10 -4.74 -9.77
N GLN A 393 -21.35 -4.59 -8.68
CA GLN A 393 -21.63 -3.62 -7.63
C GLN A 393 -21.42 -2.18 -8.11
N LEU A 394 -20.35 -1.91 -8.87
CA LEU A 394 -20.09 -0.58 -9.46
C LEU A 394 -21.17 -0.19 -10.48
N ALA A 395 -21.66 -1.13 -11.28
CA ALA A 395 -22.74 -0.87 -12.24
C ALA A 395 -24.02 -0.39 -11.53
N ARG A 396 -24.40 -0.99 -10.40
CA ARG A 396 -25.56 -0.56 -9.60
C ARG A 396 -25.42 0.88 -9.08
N PHE A 397 -24.22 1.30 -8.67
CA PHE A 397 -24.01 2.67 -8.18
C PHE A 397 -24.04 3.73 -9.27
N SER A 398 -23.80 3.37 -10.54
CA SER A 398 -23.93 4.28 -11.68
C SER A 398 -25.37 4.49 -12.14
N GLU A 399 -26.30 3.61 -11.75
CA GLU A 399 -27.74 3.72 -12.06
C GLU A 399 -28.52 4.60 -11.03
N VAL A 400 -27.90 4.93 -9.90
CA VAL A 400 -28.51 5.65 -8.77
C VAL A 400 -28.10 7.14 -8.69
N ARG A 401 -27.33 7.64 -9.67
CA ARG A 401 -26.97 9.07 -9.78
C ARG A 401 -27.85 9.83 -10.74
#